data_0e40c4db42ccb0a1c45fd73c3808f61c
#
_entry.id   0e40c4db42ccb0a1c45fd73c3808f61c
#
_cell.length_a   1.000
_cell.length_b   1.000
_cell.length_c   1.000
_cell.angle_alpha   90.00
_cell.angle_beta   90.00
_cell.angle_gamma   90.00
#
_symmetry.space_group_name_H-M   'P 1'
#
loop_
_entity.id
_entity.type
_entity.pdbx_description
1 polymer ?
#
loop_
_entity_poly.entity_id
_entity_poly.type
_entity_poly.pdbx_seq_one_letter_code
_entity_poly.pdbx_strand_id
1 'polypeptide(L)'
;MRCPLRWAMALLLFVVMGREVAMAQPQSPRKTTPLVVMLGDERTSQAGNWNKLLGWKGVQNAGVAGETLAETGARLNTILQRKPQAIYVMLGWQEVCAGASADEIFAQCQTLIDRIRAHAATTKLYVLSLLPINERLAADKNLIDKSAVVAEVNQKLRHYCQTNHIAYINLFKQFVFHGTYTLQDALTTDGVHLTPMAYKRWAFFLKKFTATAEQS
;
A
#
# COMPACT_ATOMS: atom_id res chain seq x y z
N MET A 1 19.37 -65.85 -80.86
CA MET A 1 20.35 -65.99 -79.79
C MET A 1 20.00 -65.04 -78.61
N ARG A 2 20.08 -65.50 -77.39
CA ARG A 2 19.33 -65.04 -76.22
C ARG A 2 19.95 -63.83 -75.58
N CYS A 3 19.17 -62.83 -75.37
CA CYS A 3 19.49 -61.65 -74.51
C CYS A 3 18.96 -61.93 -73.09
N PRO A 4 19.71 -61.69 -71.99
CA PRO A 4 19.15 -61.67 -70.68
C PRO A 4 18.98 -60.22 -70.18
N LEU A 5 17.74 -59.94 -69.78
CA LEU A 5 17.24 -58.69 -69.16
C LEU A 5 17.76 -58.58 -67.71
N ARG A 6 18.50 -57.49 -67.43
CA ARG A 6 18.92 -57.20 -66.05
C ARG A 6 17.95 -56.26 -65.39
N TRP A 7 17.30 -56.74 -64.34
CA TRP A 7 16.43 -55.93 -63.47
C TRP A 7 17.30 -55.14 -62.49
N ALA A 8 17.19 -53.83 -62.56
CA ALA A 8 17.77 -52.94 -61.57
C ALA A 8 16.68 -52.61 -60.52
N MET A 9 16.85 -53.16 -59.34
CA MET A 9 16.03 -52.78 -58.16
C MET A 9 16.50 -51.43 -57.61
N ALA A 10 15.71 -50.39 -57.77
CA ALA A 10 15.91 -49.13 -57.12
C ALA A 10 15.39 -49.19 -55.69
N LEU A 11 16.29 -49.18 -54.72
CA LEU A 11 15.96 -48.99 -53.28
C LEU A 11 15.61 -47.54 -53.04
N LEU A 12 14.36 -47.23 -52.81
CA LEU A 12 13.92 -45.93 -52.28
C LEU A 12 14.15 -45.89 -50.75
N LEU A 13 15.17 -45.16 -50.34
CA LEU A 13 15.38 -44.80 -48.94
C LEU A 13 14.41 -43.69 -48.58
N PHE A 14 13.36 -44.04 -47.80
CA PHE A 14 12.53 -43.06 -47.13
C PHE A 14 13.28 -42.53 -45.90
N VAL A 15 13.84 -41.32 -46.01
CA VAL A 15 14.33 -40.55 -44.85
C VAL A 15 13.12 -39.97 -44.12
N VAL A 16 12.68 -40.61 -43.05
CA VAL A 16 11.69 -40.07 -42.13
C VAL A 16 12.42 -38.99 -41.31
N MET A 17 12.26 -37.72 -41.68
CA MET A 17 12.61 -36.59 -40.82
C MET A 17 11.67 -36.56 -39.62
N GLY A 18 12.11 -37.17 -38.53
CA GLY A 18 11.50 -36.99 -37.22
C GLY A 18 11.56 -35.54 -36.78
N ARG A 19 10.49 -34.80 -36.88
CA ARG A 19 10.32 -33.52 -36.16
C ARG A 19 10.22 -33.86 -34.68
N GLU A 20 11.33 -33.63 -33.95
CA GLU A 20 11.27 -33.58 -32.50
C GLU A 20 10.38 -32.41 -32.12
N VAL A 21 9.16 -32.73 -31.65
CA VAL A 21 8.29 -31.77 -30.97
C VAL A 21 8.94 -31.52 -29.62
N ALA A 22 9.70 -30.46 -29.52
CA ALA A 22 10.22 -29.99 -28.25
C ALA A 22 9.02 -29.72 -27.33
N MET A 23 8.74 -30.64 -26.40
CA MET A 23 7.77 -30.41 -25.33
C MET A 23 8.28 -29.24 -24.50
N ALA A 24 7.59 -28.11 -24.59
CA ALA A 24 7.83 -26.96 -23.72
C ALA A 24 7.66 -27.43 -22.28
N GLN A 25 8.76 -27.46 -21.53
CA GLN A 25 8.70 -27.75 -20.10
C GLN A 25 7.79 -26.70 -19.43
N PRO A 26 6.86 -27.11 -18.55
CA PRO A 26 6.05 -26.17 -17.82
C PRO A 26 6.99 -25.27 -17.00
N GLN A 27 7.06 -24.00 -17.38
CA GLN A 27 7.83 -23.02 -16.63
C GLN A 27 7.20 -22.94 -15.23
N SER A 28 7.99 -23.24 -14.21
CA SER A 28 7.57 -23.04 -12.82
C SER A 28 7.06 -21.60 -12.67
N PRO A 29 5.91 -21.38 -12.00
CA PRO A 29 5.36 -20.04 -11.85
C PRO A 29 6.43 -19.13 -11.25
N ARG A 30 6.79 -18.08 -11.98
CA ARG A 30 7.70 -17.04 -11.46
C ARG A 30 7.11 -16.58 -10.15
N LYS A 31 7.83 -16.77 -9.04
CA LYS A 31 7.47 -16.20 -7.75
C LYS A 31 7.46 -14.68 -7.91
N THR A 32 6.31 -14.12 -8.19
CA THR A 32 6.14 -12.67 -8.24
C THR A 32 6.27 -12.16 -6.79
N THR A 33 7.12 -11.16 -6.61
CA THR A 33 7.22 -10.47 -5.31
C THR A 33 5.84 -9.90 -4.96
N PRO A 34 5.30 -10.22 -3.77
CA PRO A 34 3.98 -9.71 -3.38
C PRO A 34 3.98 -8.19 -3.39
N LEU A 35 2.93 -7.61 -3.96
CA LEU A 35 2.76 -6.16 -4.00
C LEU A 35 2.13 -5.69 -2.70
N VAL A 36 2.82 -4.82 -1.98
CA VAL A 36 2.31 -4.08 -0.84
C VAL A 36 2.16 -2.61 -1.25
N VAL A 37 1.02 -1.99 -0.97
CA VAL A 37 0.76 -0.60 -1.33
C VAL A 37 0.68 0.26 -0.07
N MET A 38 1.50 1.31 -0.02
CA MET A 38 1.38 2.40 0.95
C MET A 38 0.54 3.50 0.31
N LEU A 39 -0.75 3.52 0.61
CA LEU A 39 -1.72 4.48 0.07
C LEU A 39 -1.88 5.64 1.05
N GLY A 40 -1.69 6.86 0.58
CA GLY A 40 -1.75 8.01 1.49
C GLY A 40 -1.52 9.34 0.80
N ASP A 41 -1.46 10.34 1.64
CA ASP A 41 -1.20 11.74 1.31
C ASP A 41 0.30 12.06 1.22
N GLU A 42 0.62 13.34 1.40
CA GLU A 42 1.97 13.88 1.36
C GLU A 42 2.93 13.18 2.34
N ARG A 43 2.51 12.91 3.57
CA ARG A 43 3.37 12.25 4.57
C ARG A 43 3.74 10.84 4.14
N THR A 44 2.85 10.12 3.49
CA THR A 44 3.14 8.82 2.88
C THR A 44 4.10 8.97 1.69
N SER A 45 3.86 9.96 0.83
CA SER A 45 4.68 10.26 -0.35
C SER A 45 6.12 10.59 0.02
N GLN A 46 6.32 11.48 1.00
CA GLN A 46 7.62 11.99 1.44
C GLN A 46 8.49 10.94 2.14
N ALA A 47 7.95 9.81 2.55
CA ALA A 47 8.74 8.69 3.05
C ALA A 47 9.71 8.13 1.99
N GLY A 48 9.50 8.43 0.73
CA GLY A 48 10.34 8.03 -0.39
C GLY A 48 10.32 6.51 -0.61
N ASN A 49 11.42 5.85 -0.30
CA ASN A 49 11.56 4.42 -0.57
C ASN A 49 11.13 3.55 0.63
N TRP A 50 9.88 3.13 0.63
CA TRP A 50 9.32 2.24 1.64
C TRP A 50 9.99 0.86 1.69
N ASN A 51 10.49 0.32 0.58
CA ASN A 51 11.22 -0.96 0.60
C ASN A 51 12.46 -0.86 1.48
N LYS A 52 13.19 0.26 1.39
CA LYS A 52 14.38 0.51 2.20
C LYS A 52 14.02 0.71 3.69
N LEU A 53 12.97 1.47 3.98
CA LEU A 53 12.52 1.76 5.33
C LEU A 53 12.03 0.51 6.05
N LEU A 54 11.19 -0.27 5.38
CA LEU A 54 10.58 -1.48 5.94
C LEU A 54 11.51 -2.70 5.88
N GLY A 55 12.52 -2.70 5.01
CA GLY A 55 13.30 -3.91 4.69
C GLY A 55 12.48 -4.95 3.92
N TRP A 56 11.36 -4.57 3.34
CA TRP A 56 10.50 -5.44 2.54
C TRP A 56 10.80 -5.27 1.04
N LYS A 57 10.34 -6.25 0.24
CA LYS A 57 10.36 -6.17 -1.22
C LYS A 57 8.95 -5.97 -1.75
N GLY A 58 8.83 -5.30 -2.90
CA GLY A 58 7.54 -5.13 -3.58
C GLY A 58 6.63 -4.09 -2.93
N VAL A 59 7.17 -3.16 -2.15
CA VAL A 59 6.39 -2.06 -1.57
C VAL A 59 6.34 -0.89 -2.55
N GLN A 60 5.13 -0.52 -2.94
CA GLN A 60 4.86 0.66 -3.74
C GLN A 60 4.49 1.83 -2.83
N ASN A 61 5.19 2.95 -2.98
CA ASN A 61 4.72 4.23 -2.45
C ASN A 61 3.63 4.77 -3.39
N ALA A 62 2.40 4.78 -2.93
CA ALA A 62 1.24 5.33 -3.62
C ALA A 62 0.70 6.57 -2.89
N GLY A 63 1.54 7.22 -2.09
CA GLY A 63 1.25 8.53 -1.53
C GLY A 63 1.34 9.61 -2.59
N VAL A 64 0.44 10.59 -2.54
CA VAL A 64 0.44 11.77 -3.42
C VAL A 64 0.29 13.01 -2.58
N ALA A 65 1.24 13.96 -2.74
CA ALA A 65 1.20 15.23 -2.03
C ALA A 65 0.03 16.08 -2.50
N GLY A 66 -0.70 16.66 -1.55
CA GLY A 66 -1.85 17.51 -1.85
C GLY A 66 -3.13 16.78 -2.26
N GLU A 67 -3.11 15.45 -2.31
CA GLU A 67 -4.26 14.67 -2.78
C GLU A 67 -5.37 14.58 -1.73
N THR A 68 -6.58 14.87 -2.16
CA THR A 68 -7.80 14.71 -1.37
C THR A 68 -8.29 13.25 -1.35
N LEU A 69 -9.20 12.95 -0.41
CA LEU A 69 -9.89 11.66 -0.35
C LEU A 69 -10.68 11.35 -1.64
N ALA A 70 -11.30 12.38 -2.23
CA ALA A 70 -12.04 12.24 -3.49
C ALA A 70 -11.13 11.85 -4.66
N GLU A 71 -9.98 12.52 -4.80
CA GLU A 71 -8.98 12.22 -5.84
C GLU A 71 -8.36 10.84 -5.65
N THR A 72 -8.02 10.47 -4.41
CA THR A 72 -7.60 9.09 -4.09
C THR A 72 -8.66 8.08 -4.52
N GLY A 73 -9.94 8.38 -4.27
CA GLY A 73 -11.07 7.57 -4.70
C GLY A 73 -11.13 7.42 -6.22
N ALA A 74 -10.84 8.47 -7.00
CA ALA A 74 -10.85 8.43 -8.45
C ALA A 74 -9.80 7.45 -9.03
N ARG A 75 -8.59 7.39 -8.44
CA ARG A 75 -7.52 6.48 -8.91
C ARG A 75 -7.52 5.09 -8.24
N LEU A 76 -8.37 4.86 -7.25
CA LEU A 76 -8.37 3.62 -6.46
C LEU A 76 -8.46 2.36 -7.33
N ASN A 77 -9.31 2.36 -8.34
CA ASN A 77 -9.48 1.19 -9.21
C ASN A 77 -8.17 0.78 -9.91
N THR A 78 -7.34 1.73 -10.33
CA THR A 78 -6.03 1.45 -10.94
C THR A 78 -5.09 0.74 -9.96
N ILE A 79 -5.17 1.08 -8.67
CA ILE A 79 -4.40 0.42 -7.61
C ILE A 79 -4.92 -1.00 -7.40
N LEU A 80 -6.23 -1.19 -7.28
CA LEU A 80 -6.85 -2.47 -6.98
C LEU A 80 -6.72 -3.49 -8.12
N GLN A 81 -6.73 -3.04 -9.39
CA GLN A 81 -6.49 -3.90 -10.56
C GLN A 81 -5.14 -4.61 -10.51
N ARG A 82 -4.16 -4.06 -9.82
CA ARG A 82 -2.84 -4.68 -9.61
C ARG A 82 -2.85 -5.81 -8.60
N LYS A 83 -3.98 -6.08 -7.95
CA LYS A 83 -4.20 -7.14 -6.96
C LYS A 83 -3.15 -7.13 -5.85
N PRO A 84 -3.01 -6.02 -5.11
CA PRO A 84 -2.04 -5.95 -4.01
C PRO A 84 -2.36 -7.01 -2.96
N GLN A 85 -1.32 -7.60 -2.36
CA GLN A 85 -1.47 -8.52 -1.24
C GLN A 85 -1.89 -7.78 0.03
N ALA A 86 -1.38 -6.55 0.21
CA ALA A 86 -1.75 -5.70 1.34
C ALA A 86 -1.80 -4.23 0.93
N ILE A 87 -2.71 -3.49 1.54
CA ILE A 87 -2.81 -2.03 1.45
C ILE A 87 -2.74 -1.46 2.86
N TYR A 88 -1.80 -0.53 3.08
CA TYR A 88 -1.73 0.32 4.26
C TYR A 88 -2.24 1.69 3.86
N VAL A 89 -3.33 2.15 4.46
CA VAL A 89 -3.99 3.41 4.09
C VAL A 89 -3.96 4.43 5.22
N MET A 90 -3.45 5.64 4.93
CA MET A 90 -3.52 6.83 5.79
C MET A 90 -3.91 8.03 4.94
N LEU A 91 -5.11 8.52 5.12
CA LEU A 91 -5.71 9.58 4.30
C LEU A 91 -6.60 10.50 5.15
N GLY A 92 -6.77 11.74 4.69
CA GLY A 92 -7.65 12.73 5.33
C GLY A 92 -6.92 13.99 5.78
N TRP A 93 -5.61 14.08 5.56
CA TRP A 93 -4.83 15.25 5.95
C TRP A 93 -5.22 16.51 5.17
N GLN A 94 -5.51 16.38 3.87
CA GLN A 94 -5.92 17.54 3.05
C GLN A 94 -7.26 18.11 3.49
N GLU A 95 -8.18 17.25 3.90
CA GLU A 95 -9.48 17.65 4.45
C GLU A 95 -9.31 18.37 5.80
N VAL A 96 -8.38 17.92 6.65
CA VAL A 96 -8.00 18.64 7.89
C VAL A 96 -7.48 20.03 7.56
N CYS A 97 -6.58 20.16 6.59
CA CYS A 97 -6.05 21.45 6.13
C CYS A 97 -7.15 22.35 5.54
N ALA A 98 -8.10 21.78 4.82
CA ALA A 98 -9.25 22.50 4.26
C ALA A 98 -10.28 22.91 5.30
N GLY A 99 -10.14 22.48 6.55
CA GLY A 99 -11.05 22.85 7.64
C GLY A 99 -12.31 22.00 7.74
N ALA A 100 -12.34 20.84 7.10
CA ALA A 100 -13.46 19.91 7.23
C ALA A 100 -13.61 19.40 8.67
N SER A 101 -14.82 19.10 9.06
CA SER A 101 -15.14 18.50 10.37
C SER A 101 -14.67 17.05 10.44
N ALA A 102 -14.51 16.56 11.67
CA ALA A 102 -14.15 15.15 11.89
C ALA A 102 -15.17 14.17 11.30
N ASP A 103 -16.46 14.52 11.29
CA ASP A 103 -17.52 13.70 10.71
C ASP A 103 -17.42 13.63 9.19
N GLU A 104 -17.17 14.76 8.52
CA GLU A 104 -17.01 14.81 7.06
C GLU A 104 -15.78 14.03 6.60
N ILE A 105 -14.65 14.18 7.30
CA ILE A 105 -13.42 13.44 7.01
C ILE A 105 -13.65 11.94 7.21
N PHE A 106 -14.26 11.57 8.34
CA PHE A 106 -14.55 10.16 8.64
C PHE A 106 -15.46 9.54 7.59
N ALA A 107 -16.55 10.20 7.18
CA ALA A 107 -17.48 9.69 6.18
C ALA A 107 -16.80 9.40 4.83
N GLN A 108 -15.90 10.30 4.41
CA GLN A 108 -15.12 10.10 3.18
C GLN A 108 -14.11 8.95 3.33
N CYS A 109 -13.41 8.86 4.46
CA CYS A 109 -12.50 7.74 4.76
C CYS A 109 -13.26 6.40 4.77
N GLN A 110 -14.43 6.35 5.42
CA GLN A 110 -15.29 5.17 5.45
C GLN A 110 -15.66 4.72 4.04
N THR A 111 -16.13 5.65 3.20
CA THR A 111 -16.47 5.36 1.80
C THR A 111 -15.30 4.74 1.04
N LEU A 112 -14.08 5.26 1.22
CA LEU A 112 -12.89 4.74 0.56
C LEU A 112 -12.52 3.33 1.07
N ILE A 113 -12.57 3.12 2.39
CA ILE A 113 -12.30 1.84 3.05
C ILE A 113 -13.28 0.77 2.55
N ASP A 114 -14.58 1.10 2.49
CA ASP A 114 -15.61 0.19 2.01
C ASP A 114 -15.44 -0.18 0.55
N ARG A 115 -15.05 0.77 -0.29
CA ARG A 115 -14.72 0.49 -1.70
C ARG A 115 -13.52 -0.45 -1.82
N ILE A 116 -12.46 -0.29 -1.01
CA ILE A 116 -11.33 -1.22 -1.01
C ILE A 116 -11.81 -2.63 -0.66
N ARG A 117 -12.60 -2.77 0.41
CA ARG A 117 -13.13 -4.07 0.86
C ARG A 117 -14.02 -4.75 -0.18
N ALA A 118 -14.89 -3.98 -0.81
CA ALA A 118 -15.82 -4.50 -1.82
C ALA A 118 -15.11 -5.01 -3.08
N HIS A 119 -14.00 -4.36 -3.49
CA HIS A 119 -13.35 -4.66 -4.76
C HIS A 119 -12.04 -5.45 -4.61
N ALA A 120 -11.56 -5.68 -3.40
CA ALA A 120 -10.30 -6.36 -3.13
C ALA A 120 -10.40 -7.29 -1.90
N ALA A 121 -11.37 -8.20 -1.89
CA ALA A 121 -11.69 -9.06 -0.75
C ALA A 121 -10.51 -9.94 -0.27
N THR A 122 -9.55 -10.25 -1.13
CA THR A 122 -8.35 -11.04 -0.78
C THR A 122 -7.16 -10.18 -0.33
N THR A 123 -7.27 -8.85 -0.43
CA THR A 123 -6.24 -7.91 -0.02
C THR A 123 -6.31 -7.66 1.49
N LYS A 124 -5.20 -7.84 2.20
CA LYS A 124 -5.12 -7.45 3.61
C LYS A 124 -5.17 -5.93 3.71
N LEU A 125 -6.17 -5.39 4.40
CA LEU A 125 -6.33 -3.95 4.59
C LEU A 125 -5.91 -3.54 6.00
N TYR A 126 -4.99 -2.58 6.07
CA TYR A 126 -4.52 -1.95 7.30
C TYR A 126 -4.85 -0.46 7.26
N VAL A 127 -5.73 -0.01 8.15
CA VAL A 127 -6.04 1.40 8.30
C VAL A 127 -5.11 2.00 9.36
N LEU A 128 -4.38 3.04 8.96
CA LEU A 128 -3.48 3.76 9.85
C LEU A 128 -4.19 5.00 10.40
N SER A 129 -3.93 5.31 11.66
CA SER A 129 -4.36 6.61 12.19
C SER A 129 -3.69 7.75 11.44
N LEU A 130 -4.37 8.87 11.28
CA LEU A 130 -3.74 10.14 10.94
C LEU A 130 -2.65 10.46 11.96
N LEU A 131 -1.55 11.06 11.49
CA LEU A 131 -0.48 11.50 12.38
C LEU A 131 -0.81 12.84 13.03
N PRO A 132 -0.30 13.08 14.24
CA PRO A 132 -0.48 14.36 14.93
C PRO A 132 0.22 15.49 14.20
N ILE A 133 -0.06 16.71 14.64
CA ILE A 133 0.64 17.94 14.28
C ILE A 133 1.18 18.63 15.52
N ASN A 134 2.13 19.53 15.32
CA ASN A 134 2.62 20.43 16.35
C ASN A 134 2.26 21.86 15.97
N GLU A 135 1.10 22.31 16.40
CA GLU A 135 0.54 23.60 16.04
C GLU A 135 1.44 24.78 16.48
N ARG A 136 2.20 24.57 17.55
CA ARG A 136 3.15 25.58 18.06
C ARG A 136 4.28 25.87 17.05
N LEU A 137 4.71 24.84 16.31
CA LEU A 137 5.78 24.94 15.32
C LEU A 137 5.24 25.24 13.92
N ALA A 138 3.95 25.01 13.67
CA ALA A 138 3.34 25.20 12.36
C ALA A 138 3.34 26.69 11.97
N ALA A 139 3.88 26.98 10.79
CA ALA A 139 3.85 28.31 10.21
C ALA A 139 2.46 28.72 9.75
N ASP A 140 1.69 27.75 9.24
CA ASP A 140 0.31 27.96 8.80
C ASP A 140 -0.64 28.06 10.00
N LYS A 141 -1.24 29.24 10.20
CA LYS A 141 -2.20 29.49 11.27
C LYS A 141 -3.54 28.81 11.10
N ASN A 142 -3.85 28.33 9.90
CA ASN A 142 -5.05 27.53 9.66
C ASN A 142 -4.96 26.15 10.33
N LEU A 143 -3.80 25.74 10.81
CA LEU A 143 -3.59 24.49 11.55
C LEU A 143 -3.83 24.60 13.05
N ILE A 144 -4.15 25.79 13.56
CA ILE A 144 -4.55 25.97 14.96
C ILE A 144 -5.86 25.19 15.21
N ASP A 145 -5.95 24.52 16.36
CA ASP A 145 -7.09 23.70 16.81
C ASP A 145 -7.36 22.43 15.93
N LYS A 146 -6.46 22.10 14.99
CA LYS A 146 -6.63 20.90 14.15
C LYS A 146 -6.21 19.59 14.84
N SER A 147 -5.37 19.66 15.88
CA SER A 147 -4.97 18.47 16.66
C SER A 147 -6.18 17.73 17.25
N ALA A 148 -7.19 18.47 17.71
CA ALA A 148 -8.44 17.89 18.22
C ALA A 148 -9.23 17.18 17.11
N VAL A 149 -9.34 17.80 15.93
CA VAL A 149 -10.01 17.21 14.77
C VAL A 149 -9.32 15.90 14.35
N VAL A 150 -7.98 15.90 14.26
CA VAL A 150 -7.19 14.68 13.95
C VAL A 150 -7.45 13.57 14.97
N ALA A 151 -7.48 13.91 16.26
CA ALA A 151 -7.73 12.94 17.33
C ALA A 151 -9.14 12.35 17.25
N GLU A 152 -10.14 13.17 16.95
CA GLU A 152 -11.54 12.73 16.79
C GLU A 152 -11.72 11.84 15.55
N VAL A 153 -11.15 12.20 14.39
CA VAL A 153 -11.13 11.34 13.18
C VAL A 153 -10.54 9.98 13.52
N ASN A 154 -9.41 9.96 14.22
CA ASN A 154 -8.74 8.72 14.62
C ASN A 154 -9.59 7.86 15.55
N GLN A 155 -10.35 8.47 16.47
CA GLN A 155 -11.28 7.76 17.33
C GLN A 155 -12.41 7.11 16.52
N LYS A 156 -13.01 7.84 15.56
CA LYS A 156 -14.06 7.34 14.67
C LYS A 156 -13.55 6.20 13.79
N LEU A 157 -12.38 6.37 13.15
CA LEU A 157 -11.73 5.32 12.34
C LEU A 157 -11.44 4.07 13.16
N ARG A 158 -10.90 4.24 14.37
CA ARG A 158 -10.63 3.10 15.26
C ARG A 158 -11.90 2.33 15.60
N HIS A 159 -12.96 3.02 15.99
CA HIS A 159 -14.24 2.41 16.32
C HIS A 159 -14.82 1.66 15.12
N TYR A 160 -14.84 2.31 13.95
CA TYR A 160 -15.29 1.71 12.70
C TYR A 160 -14.51 0.45 12.34
N CYS A 161 -13.19 0.49 12.42
CA CYS A 161 -12.34 -0.64 12.12
C CYS A 161 -12.56 -1.81 13.09
N GLN A 162 -12.73 -1.52 14.39
CA GLN A 162 -13.03 -2.54 15.40
C GLN A 162 -14.37 -3.24 15.12
N THR A 163 -15.42 -2.46 14.85
CA THR A 163 -16.76 -2.98 14.55
C THR A 163 -16.79 -3.83 13.28
N ASN A 164 -15.97 -3.48 12.30
CA ASN A 164 -15.93 -4.14 10.98
C ASN A 164 -14.79 -5.16 10.81
N HIS A 165 -14.10 -5.52 11.91
CA HIS A 165 -12.96 -6.46 11.90
C HIS A 165 -11.86 -6.08 10.90
N ILE A 166 -11.56 -4.78 10.79
CA ILE A 166 -10.48 -4.23 9.97
C ILE A 166 -9.27 -3.97 10.87
N ALA A 167 -8.08 -4.34 10.40
CA ALA A 167 -6.86 -4.06 11.14
C ALA A 167 -6.59 -2.55 11.22
N TYR A 168 -6.57 -2.01 12.45
CA TYR A 168 -6.28 -0.60 12.71
C TYR A 168 -4.94 -0.44 13.41
N ILE A 169 -4.04 0.37 12.84
CA ILE A 169 -2.71 0.65 13.38
C ILE A 169 -2.67 2.07 13.94
N ASN A 170 -2.61 2.17 15.26
CA ASN A 170 -2.56 3.46 15.94
C ASN A 170 -1.14 4.05 15.95
N LEU A 171 -0.75 4.64 14.84
CA LEU A 171 0.52 5.37 14.75
C LEU A 171 0.52 6.67 15.57
N PHE A 172 -0.62 7.33 15.68
CA PHE A 172 -0.75 8.59 16.40
C PHE A 172 -0.10 8.54 17.79
N LYS A 173 -0.39 7.48 18.57
CA LYS A 173 0.17 7.28 19.92
C LYS A 173 1.69 7.21 19.95
N GLN A 174 2.33 6.86 18.84
CA GLN A 174 3.77 6.73 18.74
C GLN A 174 4.49 8.04 18.44
N PHE A 175 3.70 9.06 18.09
CA PHE A 175 4.20 10.34 17.62
C PHE A 175 3.90 11.52 18.55
N VAL A 176 2.99 11.36 19.51
CA VAL A 176 2.63 12.39 20.47
C VAL A 176 3.49 12.33 21.74
N PHE A 177 3.59 13.44 22.45
CA PHE A 177 3.98 13.40 23.86
C PHE A 177 2.90 12.70 24.68
N HIS A 178 3.31 11.96 25.69
CA HIS A 178 2.37 11.24 26.55
C HIS A 178 1.31 12.18 27.14
N GLY A 179 0.04 11.81 27.03
CA GLY A 179 -1.09 12.59 27.54
C GLY A 179 -1.46 13.82 26.70
N THR A 180 -0.89 13.98 25.51
CA THR A 180 -1.19 15.11 24.60
C THR A 180 -1.62 14.66 23.22
N TYR A 181 -2.01 15.61 22.37
CA TYR A 181 -2.25 15.41 20.92
C TYR A 181 -1.12 16.00 20.07
N THR A 182 -0.07 16.51 20.69
CA THR A 182 1.01 17.28 20.03
C THR A 182 2.07 16.34 19.48
N LEU A 183 2.42 16.50 18.21
CA LEU A 183 3.55 15.82 17.58
C LEU A 183 4.86 16.22 18.29
N GLN A 184 5.67 15.22 18.64
CA GLN A 184 6.96 15.43 19.29
C GLN A 184 7.88 16.28 18.40
N ASP A 185 8.52 17.32 18.99
CA ASP A 185 9.39 18.26 18.28
C ASP A 185 10.50 17.55 17.49
N ALA A 186 11.10 16.49 18.06
CA ALA A 186 12.15 15.72 17.39
C ALA A 186 11.68 14.93 16.15
N LEU A 187 10.37 14.77 15.98
CA LEU A 187 9.78 14.01 14.89
C LEU A 187 9.29 14.86 13.72
N THR A 188 9.37 16.17 13.84
CA THR A 188 8.93 17.11 12.81
C THR A 188 10.00 18.18 12.54
N THR A 189 9.94 18.76 11.34
CA THR A 189 10.79 19.87 10.93
C THR A 189 10.11 21.22 11.15
N ASP A 190 8.79 21.24 11.04
CA ASP A 190 7.98 22.48 11.02
C ASP A 190 6.58 22.31 11.63
N GLY A 191 6.38 21.26 12.40
CA GLY A 191 5.09 20.93 13.02
C GLY A 191 4.19 20.01 12.19
N VAL A 192 4.48 19.81 10.91
CA VAL A 192 3.69 18.99 9.96
C VAL A 192 4.53 17.92 9.30
N HIS A 193 5.63 18.30 8.66
CA HIS A 193 6.51 17.41 7.94
C HIS A 193 7.39 16.59 8.88
N LEU A 194 7.61 15.33 8.49
CA LEU A 194 8.30 14.37 9.34
C LEU A 194 9.82 14.36 9.11
N THR A 195 10.57 14.21 10.20
CA THR A 195 12.01 13.96 10.12
C THR A 195 12.33 12.55 9.64
N PRO A 196 13.56 12.27 9.14
CA PRO A 196 14.00 10.91 8.83
C PRO A 196 13.86 9.93 10.01
N MET A 197 14.01 10.42 11.24
CA MET A 197 13.82 9.63 12.46
C MET A 197 12.36 9.23 12.64
N ALA A 198 11.43 10.13 12.35
CA ALA A 198 10.00 9.85 12.39
C ALA A 198 9.59 8.74 11.40
N TYR A 199 10.13 8.76 10.17
CA TYR A 199 9.90 7.69 9.18
C TYR A 199 10.49 6.34 9.62
N LYS A 200 11.66 6.32 10.26
CA LYS A 200 12.23 5.09 10.85
C LYS A 200 11.31 4.54 11.97
N ARG A 201 10.77 5.43 12.82
CA ARG A 201 9.80 5.07 13.87
C ARG A 201 8.53 4.48 13.27
N TRP A 202 7.98 5.12 12.24
CA TRP A 202 6.80 4.62 11.51
C TRP A 202 7.05 3.20 10.97
N ALA A 203 8.14 3.02 10.22
CA ALA A 203 8.51 1.73 9.67
C ALA A 203 8.71 0.63 10.73
N PHE A 204 9.33 0.98 11.87
CA PHE A 204 9.51 0.06 12.99
C PHE A 204 8.15 -0.44 13.53
N PHE A 205 7.20 0.48 13.68
CA PHE A 205 5.86 0.13 14.17
C PHE A 205 5.09 -0.75 13.19
N LEU A 206 5.14 -0.47 11.91
CA LEU A 206 4.50 -1.31 10.88
C LEU A 206 5.07 -2.73 10.91
N LYS A 207 6.40 -2.88 10.98
CA LYS A 207 7.04 -4.21 11.06
C LYS A 207 6.60 -4.98 12.29
N LYS A 208 6.55 -4.35 13.45
CA LYS A 208 6.11 -4.98 14.69
C LYS A 208 4.67 -5.45 14.61
N PHE A 209 3.78 -4.60 14.07
CA PHE A 209 2.36 -4.93 13.95
C PHE A 209 2.11 -6.11 13.01
N THR A 210 2.73 -6.10 11.83
CA THR A 210 2.59 -7.19 10.84
C THR A 210 3.15 -8.51 11.33
N ALA A 211 4.30 -8.51 12.00
CA ALA A 211 4.87 -9.73 12.57
C ALA A 211 3.94 -10.37 13.61
N THR A 212 3.23 -9.57 14.41
CA THR A 212 2.26 -10.07 15.41
C THR A 212 0.97 -10.58 14.74
N ALA A 213 0.50 -9.90 13.69
CA ALA A 213 -0.72 -10.27 12.97
C ALA A 213 -0.56 -11.55 12.10
N GLU A 214 0.67 -11.94 11.76
CA GLU A 214 0.95 -13.17 11.01
C GLU A 214 1.12 -14.40 11.93
N GLN A 215 1.20 -14.18 13.23
CA GLN A 215 1.34 -15.24 14.25
C GLN A 215 0.01 -15.55 14.97
N SER A 216 -1.05 -14.79 14.70
CA SER A 216 -2.39 -14.97 15.27
C SER A 216 -3.35 -15.57 14.26
#